data_22530e311f4de6f8255b0e677690e8fe
#
_entry.id   22530e311f4de6f8255b0e677690e8fe
#
_cell.length_a   1.000
_cell.length_b   1.000
_cell.length_c   1.000
_cell.angle_alpha   90.00
_cell.angle_beta   90.00
_cell.angle_gamma   90.00
#
_symmetry.space_group_name_H-M   'P 1'
#
loop_
_entity.id
_entity.type
_entity.pdbx_description
1 polymer ?
#
loop_
_entity_poly.entity_id
_entity_poly.type
_entity_poly.pdbx_seq_one_letter_code
_entity_poly.pdbx_strand_id
1 'polypeptide(L)'
;MIIGSLFWDDGQDDIRKNWREDRLRVTEAIDVAAPIRYGRKSSSRGDTYTMVLSMKAQLGRAKLLPCVKAIGDSTDLIDEAVHLWRAESQRVSDSAFSDSWGCVGLKIREGLVCPAEIKAKWAQIAQDKAEHFNIRHAPDELPIFDNSGMLQMAWPTKADGEPLLEVDALLVSINQPTLTAKSQYADPYDIARAWLRCPQHDHYFYKNQEHGIKTFEDDAILEEIWAAHHGGCGGPIVC
;
A
#
# COMPACT_ATOMS: atom_id res chain seq x y z
N MET A 1 -5.00 -5.64 4.47
CA MET A 1 -3.59 -5.83 4.05
C MET A 1 -2.87 -4.48 4.08
N ILE A 2 -1.66 -4.44 4.61
CA ILE A 2 -0.85 -3.23 4.78
C ILE A 2 0.43 -3.36 3.96
N ILE A 3 0.73 -2.32 3.17
CA ILE A 3 1.86 -2.29 2.23
C ILE A 3 2.94 -1.25 2.57
N GLY A 4 2.95 -0.72 3.78
CA GLY A 4 3.92 0.32 4.15
C GLY A 4 3.75 0.80 5.59
N SER A 5 3.95 2.09 5.80
CA SER A 5 4.07 2.70 7.14
C SER A 5 2.86 2.55 8.05
N LEU A 6 1.69 2.23 7.55
CA LEU A 6 0.53 1.90 8.40
C LEU A 6 0.82 0.78 9.40
N PHE A 7 1.83 -0.05 9.15
CA PHE A 7 2.19 -1.14 10.05
C PHE A 7 3.01 -0.69 11.26
N TRP A 8 3.88 0.30 11.12
CA TRP A 8 4.87 0.68 12.13
C TRP A 8 4.85 2.16 12.53
N ASP A 9 4.30 3.05 11.68
CA ASP A 9 4.21 4.49 11.96
C ASP A 9 2.94 4.76 12.78
N ASP A 10 3.10 5.36 13.95
CA ASP A 10 1.98 5.64 14.86
C ASP A 10 1.08 6.79 14.37
N GLY A 11 1.61 7.59 13.45
CA GLY A 11 0.89 8.72 12.89
C GLY A 11 0.82 9.92 13.85
N GLN A 12 0.14 10.96 13.40
CA GLN A 12 -0.12 12.12 14.25
C GLN A 12 -1.13 11.73 15.35
N ASP A 13 -0.88 12.16 16.59
CA ASP A 13 -1.73 11.88 17.75
C ASP A 13 -2.04 10.38 17.95
N ASP A 14 -1.08 9.50 17.63
CA ASP A 14 -1.18 8.03 17.74
C ASP A 14 -2.37 7.41 16.94
N ILE A 15 -2.93 8.10 15.97
CA ILE A 15 -4.13 7.67 15.25
C ILE A 15 -3.99 6.30 14.59
N ARG A 16 -2.81 6.00 14.01
CA ARG A 16 -2.50 4.71 13.38
C ARG A 16 -2.28 3.62 14.40
N LYS A 17 -1.59 3.96 15.49
CA LYS A 17 -1.37 3.06 16.62
C LYS A 17 -2.70 2.63 17.25
N ASN A 18 -3.55 3.59 17.62
CA ASN A 18 -4.85 3.32 18.20
C ASN A 18 -5.71 2.47 17.26
N TRP A 19 -5.73 2.79 15.94
CA TRP A 19 -6.43 1.96 14.97
C TRP A 19 -5.91 0.50 14.95
N ARG A 20 -4.59 0.29 14.95
CA ARG A 20 -4.02 -1.07 14.97
C ARG A 20 -4.38 -1.82 16.25
N GLU A 21 -4.25 -1.17 17.42
CA GLU A 21 -4.51 -1.78 18.71
C GLU A 21 -5.98 -2.09 18.95
N ASP A 22 -6.88 -1.20 18.52
CA ASP A 22 -8.32 -1.34 18.77
C ASP A 22 -9.02 -2.26 17.74
N ARG A 23 -8.52 -2.31 16.51
CA ARG A 23 -9.25 -2.93 15.38
C ARG A 23 -8.55 -4.16 14.79
N LEU A 24 -7.25 -4.35 15.03
CA LEU A 24 -6.46 -5.39 14.39
C LEU A 24 -5.75 -6.30 15.39
N ARG A 25 -5.64 -7.57 15.06
CA ARG A 25 -4.85 -8.55 15.82
C ARG A 25 -3.39 -8.49 15.40
N VAL A 26 -2.66 -7.49 15.90
CA VAL A 26 -1.29 -7.19 15.47
C VAL A 26 -0.33 -8.36 15.68
N THR A 27 -0.50 -9.12 16.76
CA THR A 27 0.32 -10.30 17.08
C THR A 27 0.07 -11.50 16.16
N GLU A 28 -1.04 -11.49 15.40
CA GLU A 28 -1.41 -12.51 14.42
C GLU A 28 -1.08 -12.06 12.98
N ALA A 29 -0.18 -11.09 12.80
CA ALA A 29 0.22 -10.59 11.49
C ALA A 29 0.83 -11.71 10.64
N ILE A 30 0.36 -11.83 9.40
CA ILE A 30 0.82 -12.81 8.42
C ILE A 30 1.59 -12.09 7.33
N ASP A 31 2.78 -12.58 6.98
CA ASP A 31 3.51 -12.13 5.82
C ASP A 31 2.86 -12.69 4.55
N VAL A 32 2.52 -11.79 3.61
CA VAL A 32 1.86 -12.17 2.36
C VAL A 32 2.59 -11.59 1.15
N ALA A 33 2.57 -12.33 0.06
CA ALA A 33 3.05 -11.87 -1.23
C ALA A 33 2.04 -10.92 -1.88
N ALA A 34 2.47 -9.74 -2.31
CA ALA A 34 1.61 -8.74 -2.92
C ALA A 34 2.34 -7.97 -4.03
N PRO A 35 1.64 -7.53 -5.11
CA PRO A 35 2.22 -6.79 -6.21
C PRO A 35 2.43 -5.32 -5.82
N ILE A 36 3.50 -5.04 -5.09
CA ILE A 36 3.82 -3.72 -4.53
C ILE A 36 5.15 -3.19 -5.03
N ARG A 37 5.22 -1.89 -5.19
CA ARG A 37 6.43 -1.16 -5.57
C ARG A 37 6.47 0.24 -4.97
N TYR A 38 7.62 0.90 -5.03
CA TYR A 38 7.69 2.33 -4.76
C TYR A 38 7.16 3.10 -5.96
N GLY A 39 6.11 3.91 -5.76
CA GLY A 39 5.43 4.53 -6.90
C GLY A 39 4.75 5.86 -6.60
N ARG A 40 4.66 6.31 -5.34
CA ARG A 40 4.02 7.57 -4.97
C ARG A 40 5.00 8.52 -4.28
N LYS A 41 5.15 9.73 -4.79
CA LYS A 41 5.83 10.80 -4.06
C LYS A 41 4.95 11.31 -2.93
N SER A 42 5.50 11.36 -1.73
CA SER A 42 4.82 11.84 -0.54
C SER A 42 5.34 13.22 -0.15
N SER A 43 4.50 14.25 -0.29
CA SER A 43 4.87 15.63 0.09
C SER A 43 5.18 15.75 1.59
N SER A 44 4.48 15.02 2.45
CA SER A 44 4.75 14.97 3.88
C SER A 44 6.08 14.28 4.23
N ARG A 45 6.74 13.63 3.25
CA ARG A 45 8.04 12.98 3.38
C ARG A 45 9.09 13.57 2.41
N GLY A 46 9.00 14.89 2.14
CA GLY A 46 9.97 15.58 1.29
C GLY A 46 10.04 15.05 -0.14
N ASP A 47 8.91 14.68 -0.72
CA ASP A 47 8.78 14.09 -2.05
C ASP A 47 9.56 12.77 -2.26
N THR A 48 9.84 12.06 -1.18
CA THR A 48 10.37 10.70 -1.27
C THR A 48 9.28 9.70 -1.69
N TYR A 49 9.70 8.56 -2.24
CA TYR A 49 8.76 7.57 -2.74
C TYR A 49 8.23 6.66 -1.63
N THR A 50 6.93 6.41 -1.65
CA THR A 50 6.22 5.45 -0.80
C THR A 50 5.61 4.33 -1.65
N MET A 51 5.26 3.22 -1.00
CA MET A 51 4.74 2.04 -1.68
C MET A 51 3.32 2.25 -2.21
N VAL A 52 3.05 1.64 -3.36
CA VAL A 52 1.73 1.53 -4.00
C VAL A 52 1.50 0.10 -4.47
N LEU A 53 0.24 -0.28 -4.65
CA LEU A 53 -0.11 -1.45 -5.45
C LEU A 53 0.11 -1.15 -6.93
N SER A 54 0.63 -2.13 -7.67
CA SER A 54 0.82 -2.05 -9.12
C SER A 54 0.58 -3.44 -9.71
N MET A 55 -0.36 -3.54 -10.65
CA MET A 55 -0.74 -4.83 -11.24
C MET A 55 0.38 -5.45 -12.08
N LYS A 56 1.39 -4.66 -12.44
CA LYS A 56 2.59 -5.10 -13.18
C LYS A 56 3.79 -5.41 -12.29
N ALA A 57 3.75 -5.00 -11.02
CA ALA A 57 4.86 -5.25 -10.11
C ALA A 57 5.04 -6.75 -9.86
N GLN A 58 6.29 -7.21 -9.78
CA GLN A 58 6.59 -8.50 -9.20
C GLN A 58 6.17 -8.52 -7.73
N LEU A 59 5.99 -9.72 -7.18
CA LEU A 59 5.52 -9.86 -5.81
C LEU A 59 6.61 -9.38 -4.83
N GLY A 60 6.23 -8.44 -4.01
CA GLY A 60 6.93 -8.06 -2.79
C GLY A 60 6.31 -8.74 -1.57
N ARG A 61 6.63 -8.26 -0.37
CA ARG A 61 6.12 -8.75 0.90
C ARG A 61 5.35 -7.65 1.63
N ALA A 62 4.11 -7.95 1.98
CA ALA A 62 3.20 -7.09 2.74
C ALA A 62 2.78 -7.77 4.04
N LYS A 63 2.07 -7.06 4.91
CA LYS A 63 1.48 -7.59 6.15
C LYS A 63 -0.02 -7.70 6.03
N LEU A 64 -0.56 -8.85 6.38
CA LEU A 64 -1.99 -9.05 6.58
C LEU A 64 -2.27 -9.13 8.09
N LEU A 65 -3.19 -8.29 8.58
CA LEU A 65 -3.62 -8.29 9.97
C LEU A 65 -5.12 -8.64 10.00
N PRO A 66 -5.51 -9.69 10.74
CA PRO A 66 -6.92 -10.01 10.94
C PRO A 66 -7.62 -8.89 11.72
N CYS A 67 -8.89 -8.63 11.40
CA CYS A 67 -9.72 -7.74 12.22
C CYS A 67 -10.04 -8.39 13.56
N VAL A 68 -10.13 -7.60 14.62
CA VAL A 68 -10.58 -8.07 15.94
C VAL A 68 -12.03 -8.54 15.86
N LYS A 69 -12.89 -7.76 15.19
CA LYS A 69 -14.30 -8.08 14.98
C LYS A 69 -14.46 -8.83 13.65
N ALA A 70 -15.22 -9.91 13.68
CA ALA A 70 -15.65 -10.58 12.45
C ALA A 70 -16.62 -9.67 11.67
N ILE A 71 -16.47 -9.64 10.36
CA ILE A 71 -17.33 -8.86 9.46
C ILE A 71 -18.59 -9.71 9.19
N GLY A 72 -19.73 -9.26 9.73
CA GLY A 72 -21.01 -9.98 9.60
C GLY A 72 -21.86 -9.48 8.43
N ASP A 73 -21.78 -8.20 8.10
CA ASP A 73 -22.62 -7.56 7.08
C ASP A 73 -21.89 -6.39 6.36
N SER A 74 -22.61 -5.71 5.48
CA SER A 74 -22.08 -4.58 4.73
C SER A 74 -21.77 -3.35 5.60
N THR A 75 -22.45 -3.19 6.72
CA THR A 75 -22.22 -2.06 7.65
C THR A 75 -20.89 -2.25 8.36
N ASP A 76 -20.62 -3.46 8.88
CA ASP A 76 -19.35 -3.80 9.50
C ASP A 76 -18.19 -3.60 8.51
N LEU A 77 -18.33 -4.04 7.26
CA LEU A 77 -17.30 -3.89 6.24
C LEU A 77 -16.99 -2.42 5.95
N ILE A 78 -18.02 -1.60 5.80
CA ILE A 78 -17.85 -0.16 5.53
C ILE A 78 -17.23 0.54 6.73
N ASP A 79 -17.62 0.17 7.96
CA ASP A 79 -17.02 0.72 9.18
C ASP A 79 -15.51 0.43 9.23
N GLU A 80 -15.10 -0.80 8.94
CA GLU A 80 -13.66 -1.15 8.85
C GLU A 80 -12.94 -0.38 7.72
N ALA A 81 -13.58 -0.19 6.56
CA ALA A 81 -12.99 0.59 5.48
C ALA A 81 -12.82 2.07 5.87
N VAL A 82 -13.78 2.65 6.56
CA VAL A 82 -13.69 4.03 7.10
C VAL A 82 -12.56 4.14 8.10
N HIS A 83 -12.43 3.19 9.04
CA HIS A 83 -11.35 3.20 10.02
C HIS A 83 -9.97 3.03 9.40
N LEU A 84 -9.82 2.15 8.40
CA LEU A 84 -8.58 2.01 7.63
C LEU A 84 -8.23 3.32 6.92
N TRP A 85 -9.22 3.99 6.31
CA TRP A 85 -8.99 5.27 5.64
C TRP A 85 -8.62 6.39 6.60
N ARG A 86 -9.24 6.46 7.78
CA ARG A 86 -8.87 7.41 8.84
C ARG A 86 -7.42 7.23 9.27
N ALA A 87 -6.97 5.99 9.45
CA ALA A 87 -5.58 5.69 9.76
C ALA A 87 -4.63 6.11 8.61
N GLU A 88 -5.02 5.88 7.35
CA GLU A 88 -4.22 6.30 6.20
C GLU A 88 -4.18 7.82 6.04
N SER A 89 -5.33 8.48 6.05
CA SER A 89 -5.46 9.92 5.81
C SER A 89 -5.13 10.78 7.04
N GLN A 90 -5.09 10.16 8.23
CA GLN A 90 -4.94 10.84 9.52
C GLN A 90 -6.02 11.92 9.78
N ARG A 91 -7.22 11.70 9.24
CA ARG A 91 -8.39 12.59 9.40
C ARG A 91 -9.44 11.93 10.28
N VAL A 92 -9.57 12.38 11.52
CA VAL A 92 -10.45 11.77 12.54
C VAL A 92 -11.94 11.95 12.22
N SER A 93 -12.33 13.07 11.62
CA SER A 93 -13.73 13.46 11.41
C SER A 93 -14.34 12.94 10.10
N ASP A 94 -13.58 12.25 9.27
CA ASP A 94 -14.04 11.82 7.97
C ASP A 94 -14.79 10.49 8.05
N SER A 95 -16.03 10.44 7.56
CA SER A 95 -16.79 9.20 7.39
C SER A 95 -16.57 8.56 6.02
N ALA A 96 -15.76 9.19 5.17
CA ALA A 96 -15.39 8.66 3.86
C ALA A 96 -14.29 7.59 4.00
N PHE A 97 -14.12 6.78 2.96
CA PHE A 97 -12.98 5.88 2.81
C PHE A 97 -12.25 6.09 1.49
N SER A 98 -12.32 7.32 0.98
CA SER A 98 -11.65 7.74 -0.26
C SER A 98 -11.45 9.26 -0.32
N ASP A 99 -10.45 9.68 -1.10
CA ASP A 99 -10.15 11.07 -1.45
C ASP A 99 -9.54 11.08 -2.86
N SER A 100 -9.29 12.26 -3.42
CA SER A 100 -8.65 12.46 -4.73
C SER A 100 -7.28 11.78 -4.89
N TRP A 101 -6.60 11.46 -3.80
CA TRP A 101 -5.26 10.84 -3.79
C TRP A 101 -5.25 9.36 -3.44
N GLY A 102 -6.42 8.74 -3.17
CA GLY A 102 -6.53 7.33 -2.86
C GLY A 102 -7.86 6.92 -2.29
N CYS A 103 -8.01 5.63 -2.05
CA CYS A 103 -9.22 5.03 -1.49
C CYS A 103 -8.90 3.71 -0.78
N VAL A 104 -9.90 3.11 -0.15
CA VAL A 104 -9.83 1.72 0.31
C VAL A 104 -10.36 0.81 -0.80
N GLY A 105 -9.60 -0.22 -1.13
CA GLY A 105 -10.01 -1.28 -2.04
C GLY A 105 -10.45 -2.53 -1.31
N LEU A 106 -11.40 -3.26 -1.88
CA LEU A 106 -11.92 -4.54 -1.41
C LEU A 106 -11.56 -5.66 -2.38
N LYS A 107 -11.05 -6.78 -1.86
CA LYS A 107 -10.92 -8.06 -2.58
C LYS A 107 -11.61 -9.14 -1.80
N ILE A 108 -12.46 -9.93 -2.45
CA ILE A 108 -13.13 -11.10 -1.87
C ILE A 108 -12.48 -12.34 -2.48
N ARG A 109 -12.22 -13.36 -1.66
CA ARG A 109 -11.64 -14.62 -2.12
C ARG A 109 -12.59 -15.32 -3.10
N GLU A 110 -12.04 -15.82 -4.18
CA GLU A 110 -12.81 -16.55 -5.20
C GLU A 110 -13.41 -17.84 -4.60
N GLY A 111 -14.58 -18.19 -5.07
CA GLY A 111 -15.31 -19.37 -4.59
C GLY A 111 -16.07 -19.18 -3.28
N LEU A 112 -15.91 -18.06 -2.59
CA LEU A 112 -16.72 -17.74 -1.42
C LEU A 112 -18.10 -17.22 -1.81
N VAL A 113 -19.12 -17.71 -1.08
CA VAL A 113 -20.45 -17.14 -1.13
C VAL A 113 -20.46 -15.86 -0.28
N CYS A 114 -20.03 -14.77 -0.93
CA CYS A 114 -20.16 -13.44 -0.31
C CYS A 114 -21.64 -13.00 -0.41
N PRO A 115 -22.25 -12.49 0.66
CA PRO A 115 -23.59 -11.91 0.60
C PRO A 115 -23.71 -10.89 -0.54
N ALA A 116 -24.74 -11.05 -1.37
CA ALA A 116 -24.96 -10.19 -2.55
C ALA A 116 -25.07 -8.71 -2.15
N GLU A 117 -25.60 -8.43 -0.97
CA GLU A 117 -25.70 -7.09 -0.40
C GLU A 117 -24.36 -6.40 -0.17
N ILE A 118 -23.32 -7.15 0.25
CA ILE A 118 -21.95 -6.60 0.43
C ILE A 118 -21.40 -6.14 -0.91
N LYS A 119 -21.49 -7.00 -1.94
CA LYS A 119 -21.03 -6.66 -3.30
C LYS A 119 -21.79 -5.49 -3.88
N ALA A 120 -23.13 -5.50 -3.76
CA ALA A 120 -23.99 -4.44 -4.28
C ALA A 120 -23.71 -3.10 -3.58
N LYS A 121 -23.58 -3.10 -2.26
CA LYS A 121 -23.27 -1.90 -1.50
C LYS A 121 -21.90 -1.34 -1.84
N TRP A 122 -20.89 -2.20 -2.00
CA TRP A 122 -19.54 -1.77 -2.40
C TRP A 122 -19.54 -1.18 -3.82
N ALA A 123 -20.19 -1.84 -4.77
CA ALA A 123 -20.30 -1.35 -6.14
C ALA A 123 -21.03 0.02 -6.21
N GLN A 124 -22.09 0.21 -5.42
CA GLN A 124 -22.76 1.50 -5.34
C GLN A 124 -21.82 2.60 -4.85
N ILE A 125 -21.03 2.34 -3.80
CA ILE A 125 -20.09 3.32 -3.27
C ILE A 125 -18.97 3.62 -4.28
N ALA A 126 -18.42 2.59 -4.94
CA ALA A 126 -17.41 2.77 -5.97
C ALA A 126 -17.95 3.61 -7.15
N GLN A 127 -19.21 3.43 -7.52
CA GLN A 127 -19.88 4.23 -8.53
C GLN A 127 -20.10 5.69 -8.08
N ASP A 128 -20.59 5.89 -6.85
CA ASP A 128 -20.81 7.23 -6.27
C ASP A 128 -19.52 8.03 -6.09
N LYS A 129 -18.37 7.35 -6.01
CA LYS A 129 -17.03 7.90 -5.84
C LYS A 129 -16.08 7.54 -6.99
N ALA A 130 -16.62 7.40 -8.20
CA ALA A 130 -15.87 6.90 -9.35
C ALA A 130 -14.55 7.65 -9.61
N GLU A 131 -14.50 8.96 -9.35
CA GLU A 131 -13.27 9.75 -9.49
C GLU A 131 -12.16 9.34 -8.53
N HIS A 132 -12.49 8.84 -7.33
CA HIS A 132 -11.51 8.38 -6.34
C HIS A 132 -11.05 6.93 -6.61
N PHE A 133 -11.90 6.12 -7.24
CA PHE A 133 -11.58 4.76 -7.66
C PHE A 133 -10.84 4.71 -9.02
N ASN A 134 -10.73 5.84 -9.71
CA ASN A 134 -9.95 5.95 -10.94
C ASN A 134 -8.45 6.13 -10.63
N ILE A 135 -7.83 5.07 -10.12
CA ILE A 135 -6.41 5.05 -9.81
C ILE A 135 -5.59 5.01 -11.11
N ARG A 136 -4.65 5.94 -11.24
CA ARG A 136 -3.72 5.98 -12.38
C ARG A 136 -2.85 4.72 -12.38
N HIS A 137 -2.47 4.29 -13.56
CA HIS A 137 -1.54 3.19 -13.77
C HIS A 137 -0.70 3.44 -15.03
N ALA A 138 0.39 2.69 -15.20
CA ALA A 138 1.17 2.76 -16.42
C ALA A 138 0.32 2.25 -17.63
N PRO A 139 0.54 2.74 -18.87
CA PRO A 139 -0.30 2.41 -20.03
C PRO A 139 -0.38 0.91 -20.36
N ASP A 140 0.63 0.15 -19.99
CA ASP A 140 0.76 -1.28 -20.20
C ASP A 140 0.37 -2.12 -18.97
N GLU A 141 -0.30 -1.52 -18.01
CA GLU A 141 -0.77 -2.13 -16.77
C GLU A 141 -2.30 -2.23 -16.77
N LEU A 142 -2.83 -3.31 -16.18
CA LEU A 142 -4.26 -3.43 -15.94
C LEU A 142 -4.72 -2.44 -14.86
N PRO A 143 -5.96 -1.93 -14.95
CA PRO A 143 -6.55 -1.14 -13.86
C PRO A 143 -6.52 -1.89 -12.53
N ILE A 144 -6.32 -1.17 -11.44
CA ILE A 144 -6.32 -1.78 -10.10
C ILE A 144 -7.72 -2.27 -9.70
N PHE A 145 -8.75 -1.57 -10.15
CA PHE A 145 -10.15 -1.90 -9.91
C PHE A 145 -10.86 -2.38 -11.16
N ASP A 146 -11.79 -3.30 -10.98
CA ASP A 146 -12.80 -3.61 -11.99
C ASP A 146 -13.96 -2.58 -11.97
N ASN A 147 -14.94 -2.76 -12.86
CA ASN A 147 -16.09 -1.86 -12.97
C ASN A 147 -17.01 -1.84 -11.72
N SER A 148 -16.84 -2.78 -10.81
CA SER A 148 -17.57 -2.83 -9.54
C SER A 148 -16.76 -2.27 -8.36
N GLY A 149 -15.57 -1.72 -8.61
CA GLY A 149 -14.68 -1.20 -7.58
C GLY A 149 -13.97 -2.28 -6.76
N MET A 150 -13.96 -3.52 -7.25
CA MET A 150 -13.22 -4.60 -6.63
C MET A 150 -11.78 -4.63 -7.11
N LEU A 151 -10.83 -4.94 -6.22
CA LEU A 151 -9.42 -5.09 -6.57
C LEU A 151 -9.21 -6.27 -7.53
N GLN A 152 -8.51 -6.01 -8.63
CA GLN A 152 -8.20 -7.01 -9.66
C GLN A 152 -6.94 -7.84 -9.35
N MET A 153 -6.16 -7.46 -8.32
CA MET A 153 -4.98 -8.25 -7.95
C MET A 153 -5.33 -9.72 -7.70
N ALA A 154 -4.38 -10.62 -7.96
CA ALA A 154 -4.54 -12.02 -7.58
C ALA A 154 -4.74 -12.14 -6.06
N TRP A 155 -5.40 -13.21 -5.61
CA TRP A 155 -5.47 -13.51 -4.16
C TRP A 155 -4.05 -13.74 -3.64
N PRO A 156 -3.62 -13.06 -2.58
CA PRO A 156 -2.26 -13.23 -2.08
C PRO A 156 -2.03 -14.63 -1.51
N THR A 157 -0.81 -15.10 -1.61
CA THR A 157 -0.33 -16.27 -0.85
C THR A 157 0.42 -15.78 0.40
N LYS A 158 0.65 -16.67 1.35
CA LYS A 158 1.63 -16.42 2.40
C LYS A 158 3.03 -16.23 1.78
N ALA A 159 3.93 -15.57 2.48
CA ALA A 159 5.26 -15.27 1.95
C ALA A 159 6.12 -16.52 1.65
N ASP A 160 5.78 -17.66 2.24
CA ASP A 160 6.37 -18.98 1.97
C ASP A 160 5.73 -19.71 0.77
N GLY A 161 4.72 -19.10 0.13
CA GLY A 161 3.99 -19.65 -1.01
C GLY A 161 2.74 -20.44 -0.65
N GLU A 162 2.47 -20.69 0.63
CA GLU A 162 1.27 -21.41 1.06
C GLU A 162 -0.01 -20.61 0.78
N PRO A 163 -1.12 -21.28 0.44
CA PRO A 163 -2.40 -20.62 0.23
C PRO A 163 -2.91 -19.90 1.49
N LEU A 164 -3.46 -18.71 1.31
CA LEU A 164 -4.12 -17.94 2.36
C LEU A 164 -5.61 -18.31 2.40
N LEU A 165 -5.95 -19.39 3.15
CA LEU A 165 -7.30 -19.94 3.20
C LEU A 165 -8.14 -19.46 4.40
N GLU A 166 -7.50 -18.93 5.43
CA GLU A 166 -8.11 -18.44 6.66
C GLU A 166 -8.74 -17.05 6.55
N VAL A 167 -8.64 -16.42 5.39
CA VAL A 167 -9.13 -15.06 5.13
C VAL A 167 -10.13 -15.08 3.98
N ASP A 168 -11.25 -14.41 4.15
CA ASP A 168 -12.34 -14.38 3.19
C ASP A 168 -12.38 -13.11 2.34
N ALA A 169 -11.92 -11.98 2.91
CA ALA A 169 -11.87 -10.69 2.24
C ALA A 169 -10.68 -9.86 2.70
N LEU A 170 -10.23 -8.95 1.85
CA LEU A 170 -9.13 -8.03 2.13
C LEU A 170 -9.60 -6.59 1.93
N LEU A 171 -9.34 -5.74 2.92
CA LEU A 171 -9.34 -4.29 2.75
C LEU A 171 -7.89 -3.81 2.61
N VAL A 172 -7.65 -2.92 1.65
CA VAL A 172 -6.31 -2.40 1.34
C VAL A 172 -6.41 -0.91 1.05
N SER A 173 -5.52 -0.12 1.64
CA SER A 173 -5.36 1.29 1.28
C SER A 173 -4.64 1.39 -0.08
N ILE A 174 -5.27 2.07 -1.02
CA ILE A 174 -4.79 2.27 -2.39
C ILE A 174 -4.50 3.74 -2.61
N ASN A 175 -3.28 4.05 -2.99
CA ASN A 175 -2.84 5.42 -3.21
C ASN A 175 -2.57 5.69 -4.69
N GLN A 176 -2.85 6.92 -5.15
CA GLN A 176 -2.52 7.38 -6.49
C GLN A 176 -1.01 7.36 -6.72
N PRO A 177 -0.49 6.65 -7.71
CA PRO A 177 0.92 6.71 -8.05
C PRO A 177 1.30 8.06 -8.65
N THR A 178 2.56 8.41 -8.52
CA THR A 178 3.19 9.53 -9.21
C THR A 178 3.99 8.96 -10.39
N LEU A 179 3.40 9.01 -11.56
CA LEU A 179 4.08 8.57 -12.78
C LEU A 179 5.04 9.64 -13.31
N THR A 180 6.11 9.21 -13.96
CA THR A 180 7.06 10.09 -14.66
C THR A 180 6.39 10.77 -15.87
N ALA A 181 7.09 11.72 -16.50
CA ALA A 181 6.63 12.36 -17.74
C ALA A 181 6.41 11.36 -18.89
N LYS A 182 7.01 10.17 -18.83
CA LYS A 182 6.79 9.06 -19.78
C LYS A 182 5.66 8.13 -19.36
N SER A 183 4.83 8.50 -18.37
CA SER A 183 3.76 7.70 -17.81
C SER A 183 4.22 6.35 -17.23
N GLN A 184 5.43 6.30 -16.71
CA GLN A 184 6.04 5.11 -16.10
C GLN A 184 6.27 5.35 -14.61
N TYR A 185 6.40 4.28 -13.84
CA TYR A 185 6.88 4.37 -12.46
C TYR A 185 8.35 4.81 -12.43
N ALA A 186 8.77 5.42 -11.33
CA ALA A 186 10.18 5.72 -11.11
C ALA A 186 11.00 4.43 -11.05
N ASP A 187 12.22 4.50 -11.54
CA ASP A 187 13.17 3.40 -11.44
C ASP A 187 13.94 3.42 -10.11
N PRO A 188 14.69 2.37 -9.76
CA PRO A 188 15.46 2.29 -8.52
C PRO A 188 16.43 3.46 -8.32
N TYR A 189 17.04 3.96 -9.39
CA TYR A 189 17.95 5.10 -9.33
C TYR A 189 17.22 6.39 -8.90
N ASP A 190 16.09 6.70 -9.52
CA ASP A 190 15.31 7.89 -9.18
C ASP A 190 14.75 7.80 -7.74
N ILE A 191 14.34 6.61 -7.32
CA ILE A 191 13.85 6.32 -5.97
C ILE A 191 14.97 6.55 -4.95
N ALA A 192 16.13 5.95 -5.15
CA ALA A 192 17.30 6.10 -4.28
C ALA A 192 17.73 7.58 -4.17
N ARG A 193 17.80 8.28 -5.29
CA ARG A 193 18.15 9.72 -5.31
C ARG A 193 17.14 10.59 -4.56
N ALA A 194 15.87 10.26 -4.58
CA ALA A 194 14.87 11.00 -3.81
C ALA A 194 15.14 10.88 -2.30
N TRP A 195 15.47 9.69 -1.80
CA TRP A 195 15.83 9.51 -0.38
C TRP A 195 17.16 10.12 0.00
N LEU A 196 18.19 10.00 -0.83
CA LEU A 196 19.49 10.62 -0.59
C LEU A 196 19.43 12.15 -0.48
N ARG A 197 18.46 12.78 -1.15
CA ARG A 197 18.20 14.22 -1.03
C ARG A 197 17.43 14.62 0.23
N CYS A 198 16.76 13.69 0.86
CA CYS A 198 15.92 13.90 2.04
C CYS A 198 16.27 12.89 3.14
N PRO A 199 17.50 12.94 3.72
CA PRO A 199 17.97 11.93 4.66
C PRO A 199 17.11 11.83 5.93
N GLN A 200 16.35 12.88 6.30
CA GLN A 200 15.40 12.84 7.41
C GLN A 200 14.20 11.92 7.13
N HIS A 201 14.00 11.47 5.91
CA HIS A 201 12.89 10.60 5.50
C HIS A 201 13.33 9.23 4.98
N ASP A 202 14.64 8.92 4.99
CA ASP A 202 15.19 7.62 4.59
C ASP A 202 14.70 6.47 5.50
N HIS A 203 14.33 6.81 6.74
CA HIS A 203 13.78 5.85 7.69
C HIS A 203 12.54 5.12 7.17
N TYR A 204 11.76 5.69 6.23
CA TYR A 204 10.62 5.01 5.64
C TYR A 204 11.03 3.69 4.96
N PHE A 205 12.11 3.72 4.17
CA PHE A 205 12.63 2.55 3.49
C PHE A 205 13.16 1.51 4.48
N TYR A 206 14.05 1.93 5.38
CA TYR A 206 14.68 1.03 6.34
C TYR A 206 13.68 0.46 7.34
N LYS A 207 12.71 1.27 7.80
CA LYS A 207 11.64 0.80 8.70
C LYS A 207 10.74 -0.25 8.03
N ASN A 208 10.40 -0.08 6.76
CA ASN A 208 9.66 -1.13 6.05
C ASN A 208 10.45 -2.44 6.03
N GLN A 209 11.76 -2.39 5.73
CA GLN A 209 12.62 -3.57 5.72
C GLN A 209 12.75 -4.21 7.11
N GLU A 210 12.95 -3.43 8.17
CA GLU A 210 12.98 -3.91 9.56
C GLU A 210 11.71 -4.71 9.91
N HIS A 211 10.56 -4.27 9.41
CA HIS A 211 9.28 -4.94 9.60
C HIS A 211 8.96 -6.01 8.55
N GLY A 212 9.89 -6.32 7.66
CA GLY A 212 9.72 -7.36 6.64
C GLY A 212 8.77 -6.97 5.50
N ILE A 213 8.47 -5.68 5.33
CA ILE A 213 7.71 -5.15 4.20
C ILE A 213 8.71 -4.75 3.11
N LYS A 214 8.65 -5.41 1.95
CA LYS A 214 9.64 -5.27 0.88
C LYS A 214 8.99 -5.25 -0.48
N THR A 215 9.56 -4.47 -1.40
CA THR A 215 9.24 -4.56 -2.82
C THR A 215 10.24 -5.46 -3.54
N PHE A 216 9.95 -5.84 -4.77
CA PHE A 216 10.89 -6.56 -5.63
C PHE A 216 12.09 -5.68 -6.06
N GLU A 217 12.00 -4.36 -5.89
CA GLU A 217 13.02 -3.38 -6.29
C GLU A 217 14.02 -3.07 -5.17
N ASP A 218 13.78 -3.55 -3.94
CA ASP A 218 14.54 -3.14 -2.76
C ASP A 218 16.05 -3.36 -2.89
N ASP A 219 16.47 -4.50 -3.44
CA ASP A 219 17.90 -4.81 -3.60
C ASP A 219 18.56 -3.85 -4.60
N ALA A 220 17.90 -3.57 -5.73
CA ALA A 220 18.41 -2.61 -6.71
C ALA A 220 18.48 -1.18 -6.15
N ILE A 221 17.50 -0.79 -5.33
CA ILE A 221 17.50 0.51 -4.65
C ILE A 221 18.66 0.60 -3.65
N LEU A 222 18.91 -0.45 -2.89
CA LEU A 222 20.05 -0.52 -1.96
C LEU A 222 21.40 -0.41 -2.70
N GLU A 223 21.54 -1.05 -3.84
CA GLU A 223 22.74 -0.94 -4.69
C GLU A 223 22.97 0.51 -5.14
N GLU A 224 21.93 1.23 -5.56
CA GLU A 224 22.01 2.63 -5.95
C GLU A 224 22.37 3.56 -4.76
N ILE A 225 21.79 3.31 -3.57
CA ILE A 225 22.14 4.05 -2.35
C ILE A 225 23.60 3.82 -2.00
N TRP A 226 24.04 2.56 -2.03
CA TRP A 226 25.42 2.18 -1.73
C TRP A 226 26.41 2.79 -2.72
N ALA A 227 26.13 2.75 -4.02
CA ALA A 227 26.94 3.34 -5.06
C ALA A 227 27.11 4.85 -4.88
N ALA A 228 26.05 5.55 -4.47
CA ALA A 228 26.11 6.99 -4.20
C ALA A 228 26.99 7.34 -3.00
N HIS A 229 27.02 6.51 -1.96
CA HIS A 229 27.87 6.72 -0.78
C HIS A 229 29.36 6.37 -1.02
N HIS A 230 29.67 5.44 -1.91
CA HIS A 230 31.03 4.94 -2.14
C HIS A 230 31.61 5.34 -3.49
N GLY A 231 30.78 5.78 -4.45
CA GLY A 231 31.21 6.23 -5.78
C GLY A 231 31.85 7.64 -5.81
N GLY A 232 31.83 8.37 -4.69
CA GLY A 232 32.45 9.70 -4.57
C GLY A 232 33.97 9.74 -4.38
N CYS A 233 34.67 8.59 -4.30
CA CYS A 233 36.11 8.52 -4.04
C CYS A 233 36.95 8.17 -5.27
N GLY A 234 36.59 8.64 -6.47
CA GLY A 234 37.30 8.33 -7.71
C GLY A 234 37.58 9.51 -8.63
N GLY A 235 37.74 10.73 -8.10
CA GLY A 235 38.33 11.84 -8.87
C GLY A 235 39.83 11.91 -8.60
N PRO A 236 40.73 12.02 -9.64
CA PRO A 236 42.16 12.22 -9.39
C PRO A 236 42.38 13.55 -8.69
N ILE A 237 42.99 13.48 -7.50
CA ILE A 237 43.62 14.66 -6.90
C ILE A 237 44.78 15.02 -7.83
N VAL A 238 44.58 16.03 -8.68
CA VAL A 238 45.68 16.67 -9.38
C VAL A 238 46.25 17.69 -8.40
N CYS A 239 47.45 17.38 -7.89
CA CYS A 239 48.33 18.33 -7.18
C CYS A 239 48.85 19.36 -8.14
#